data_898938893cea799df1b210ba0c583eb6
#
_entry.id   898938893cea799df1b210ba0c583eb6
#
_cell.length_a   1.000
_cell.length_b   1.000
_cell.length_c   1.000
_cell.angle_alpha   90.00
_cell.angle_beta   90.00
_cell.angle_gamma   90.00
#
_symmetry.space_group_name_H-M   'P 1'
#
loop_
_entity.id
_entity.type
_entity.pdbx_description
1 polymer ?
#
loop_
_entity_poly.entity_id
_entity_poly.type
_entity_poly.pdbx_seq_one_letter_code
_entity_poly.pdbx_strand_id
1 'polypeptide(L)'
;MTYWYRASHFGEDIDTLTDHKTMGGQFLSLLTGSEPSDEHIRALDTSLICYAEHGFNASTFTARTCASTLSDMHSCITAAIGTLRGPLHGGANEAAME
;
A
#
# COMPACT_ATOMS: atom_id res chain seq x y z
N MET A 1 -5.74 6.39 -0.21
CA MET A 1 -4.58 6.41 -1.13
C MET A 1 -5.01 6.66 -2.57
N THR A 2 -5.78 5.79 -3.20
CA THR A 2 -6.28 5.92 -4.59
C THR A 2 -7.06 7.21 -4.84
N TYR A 3 -7.99 7.60 -3.95
CA TYR A 3 -8.70 8.87 -4.02
C TYR A 3 -7.74 10.06 -4.12
N TRP A 4 -6.77 10.14 -3.19
CA TRP A 4 -5.77 11.22 -3.22
C TRP A 4 -4.95 11.22 -4.51
N TYR A 5 -4.55 10.04 -4.98
CA TYR A 5 -3.79 9.90 -6.21
C TYR A 5 -4.57 10.42 -7.43
N ARG A 6 -5.84 10.01 -7.58
CA ARG A 6 -6.70 10.47 -8.67
C ARG A 6 -6.97 11.97 -8.59
N ALA A 7 -7.30 12.47 -7.41
CA ALA A 7 -7.57 13.89 -7.21
C ALA A 7 -6.33 14.77 -7.48
N SER A 8 -5.14 14.36 -7.01
CA SER A 8 -3.93 15.17 -7.12
C SER A 8 -3.27 15.10 -8.50
N HIS A 9 -3.37 13.98 -9.23
CA HIS A 9 -2.70 13.79 -10.52
C HIS A 9 -3.62 14.02 -11.73
N PHE A 10 -4.91 13.76 -11.57
CA PHE A 10 -5.88 13.85 -12.67
C PHE A 10 -6.99 14.87 -12.40
N GLY A 11 -7.07 15.43 -11.19
CA GLY A 11 -8.14 16.34 -10.80
C GLY A 11 -9.52 15.68 -10.70
N GLU A 12 -9.55 14.36 -10.53
CA GLU A 12 -10.78 13.58 -10.52
C GLU A 12 -11.27 13.30 -9.11
N ASP A 13 -12.56 13.52 -8.90
CA ASP A 13 -13.29 13.12 -7.70
C ASP A 13 -13.95 11.77 -7.96
N ILE A 14 -13.47 10.73 -7.27
CA ILE A 14 -13.91 9.35 -7.49
C ILE A 14 -14.80 8.85 -6.34
N ASP A 15 -15.84 8.09 -6.68
CA ASP A 15 -16.55 7.30 -5.70
C ASP A 15 -15.65 6.14 -5.22
N THR A 16 -15.50 6.01 -3.92
CA THR A 16 -14.67 4.94 -3.32
C THR A 16 -15.43 3.64 -3.07
N LEU A 17 -16.72 3.61 -3.39
CA LEU A 17 -17.52 2.38 -3.31
C LEU A 17 -17.31 1.54 -4.57
N THR A 18 -17.05 0.27 -4.39
CA THR A 18 -16.92 -0.71 -5.47
C THR A 18 -17.61 -2.02 -5.10
N ASP A 19 -18.01 -2.78 -6.11
CA ASP A 19 -18.61 -4.11 -5.94
C ASP A 19 -17.57 -5.24 -5.97
N HIS A 20 -16.28 -4.91 -6.07
CA HIS A 20 -15.22 -5.91 -6.09
C HIS A 20 -15.10 -6.64 -4.75
N LYS A 21 -15.00 -7.97 -4.83
CA LYS A 21 -14.92 -8.86 -3.66
C LYS A 21 -13.50 -8.97 -3.09
N THR A 22 -12.49 -8.54 -3.84
CA THR A 22 -11.08 -8.65 -3.45
C THR A 22 -10.43 -7.28 -3.28
N MET A 23 -9.37 -7.21 -2.48
CA MET A 23 -8.61 -5.97 -2.28
C MET A 23 -7.93 -5.52 -3.57
N GLY A 24 -7.38 -6.45 -4.36
CA GLY A 24 -6.73 -6.14 -5.63
C GLY A 24 -7.71 -5.57 -6.64
N GLY A 25 -8.89 -6.18 -6.77
CA GLY A 25 -9.95 -5.69 -7.65
C GLY A 25 -10.41 -4.28 -7.27
N GLN A 26 -10.71 -4.05 -6.00
CA GLN A 26 -11.07 -2.72 -5.51
C GLN A 26 -9.98 -1.69 -5.75
N PHE A 27 -8.73 -2.03 -5.39
CA PHE A 27 -7.60 -1.12 -5.57
C PHE A 27 -7.39 -0.75 -7.04
N LEU A 28 -7.36 -1.73 -7.94
CA LEU A 28 -7.15 -1.50 -9.37
C LEU A 28 -8.28 -0.67 -9.99
N SER A 29 -9.53 -1.00 -9.70
CA SER A 29 -10.69 -0.25 -10.18
C SER A 29 -10.63 1.23 -9.76
N LEU A 30 -10.34 1.49 -8.49
CA LEU A 30 -10.21 2.86 -7.97
C LEU A 30 -8.97 3.59 -8.52
N LEU A 31 -7.89 2.87 -8.77
CA LEU A 31 -6.65 3.46 -9.29
C LEU A 31 -6.78 3.85 -10.77
N THR A 32 -7.35 2.97 -11.59
CA THR A 32 -7.44 3.15 -13.04
C THR A 32 -8.72 3.86 -13.49
N GLY A 33 -9.76 3.83 -12.66
CA GLY A 33 -11.10 4.34 -13.02
C GLY A 33 -11.82 3.46 -14.06
N SER A 34 -11.37 2.22 -14.24
CA SER A 34 -11.93 1.26 -15.19
C SER A 34 -11.98 -0.14 -14.58
N GLU A 35 -12.79 -1.01 -15.18
CA GLU A 35 -12.90 -2.40 -14.75
C GLU A 35 -11.60 -3.15 -15.04
N PRO A 36 -10.90 -3.69 -14.02
CA PRO A 36 -9.68 -4.44 -14.23
C PRO A 36 -9.98 -5.86 -14.75
N SER A 37 -9.05 -6.43 -15.51
CA SER A 37 -9.17 -7.83 -15.95
C SER A 37 -8.96 -8.79 -14.76
N ASP A 38 -9.57 -9.99 -14.87
CA ASP A 38 -9.39 -11.05 -13.87
C ASP A 38 -7.91 -11.44 -13.67
N GLU A 39 -7.11 -11.31 -14.73
CA GLU A 39 -5.66 -11.60 -14.66
C GLU A 39 -4.95 -10.55 -13.80
N HIS A 40 -5.24 -9.28 -14.00
CA HIS A 40 -4.65 -8.20 -13.19
C HIS A 40 -5.10 -8.29 -11.73
N ILE A 41 -6.38 -8.61 -11.48
CA ILE A 41 -6.89 -8.82 -10.11
C ILE A 41 -6.13 -9.95 -9.43
N ARG A 42 -6.01 -11.12 -10.08
CA ARG A 42 -5.29 -12.27 -9.54
C ARG A 42 -3.81 -11.99 -9.31
N ALA A 43 -3.16 -11.29 -10.24
CA ALA A 43 -1.75 -10.91 -10.12
C ALA A 43 -1.53 -10.02 -8.89
N LEU A 44 -2.36 -8.98 -8.71
CA LEU A 44 -2.25 -8.08 -7.57
C LEU A 44 -2.62 -8.77 -6.25
N ASP A 45 -3.69 -9.56 -6.20
CA ASP A 45 -4.07 -10.29 -4.99
C ASP A 45 -2.97 -11.29 -4.58
N THR A 46 -2.36 -11.99 -5.53
CA THR A 46 -1.22 -12.89 -5.27
C THR A 46 -0.02 -12.09 -4.74
N SER A 47 0.27 -10.94 -5.34
CA SER A 47 1.32 -10.04 -4.89
C SER A 47 1.10 -9.57 -3.45
N LEU A 48 -0.13 -9.16 -3.11
CA LEU A 48 -0.49 -8.76 -1.75
C LEU A 48 -0.33 -9.91 -0.75
N ILE A 49 -0.64 -11.14 -1.13
CA ILE A 49 -0.40 -12.33 -0.29
C ILE A 49 1.10 -12.51 -0.04
N CYS A 50 1.94 -12.39 -1.08
CA CYS A 50 3.39 -12.50 -0.94
C CYS A 50 3.99 -11.37 -0.05
N TYR A 51 3.39 -10.18 -0.08
CA TYR A 51 3.81 -9.05 0.75
C TYR A 51 3.21 -9.04 2.16
N ALA A 52 2.26 -9.92 2.46
CA ALA A 52 1.55 -9.90 3.76
C ALA A 52 2.48 -10.20 4.95
N GLU A 53 3.58 -10.92 4.71
CA GLU A 53 4.59 -11.21 5.73
C GLU A 53 5.99 -11.09 5.12
N HIS A 54 6.88 -10.48 5.86
CA HIS A 54 8.29 -10.34 5.50
C HIS A 54 9.14 -10.34 6.77
N GLY A 55 9.90 -11.40 7.00
CA GLY A 55 10.81 -11.49 8.14
C GLY A 55 11.79 -10.31 8.18
N PHE A 56 12.02 -9.75 9.36
CA PHE A 56 12.95 -8.63 9.58
C PHE A 56 12.64 -7.37 8.78
N ASN A 57 11.38 -7.13 8.46
CA ASN A 57 10.94 -5.89 7.83
C ASN A 57 11.29 -4.67 8.70
N ALA A 58 12.02 -3.71 8.14
CA ALA A 58 12.51 -2.54 8.87
C ALA A 58 11.38 -1.66 9.41
N SER A 59 10.29 -1.49 8.66
CA SER A 59 9.11 -0.73 9.10
C SER A 59 8.40 -1.42 10.25
N THR A 60 8.25 -2.74 10.20
CA THR A 60 7.67 -3.54 11.29
C THR A 60 8.53 -3.42 12.54
N PHE A 61 9.84 -3.51 12.42
CA PHE A 61 10.76 -3.35 13.54
C PHE A 61 10.62 -1.96 14.18
N THR A 62 10.57 -0.91 13.38
CA THR A 62 10.39 0.46 13.86
C THR A 62 9.05 0.65 14.56
N ALA A 63 7.95 0.15 13.98
CA ALA A 63 6.62 0.21 14.59
C ALA A 63 6.59 -0.51 15.94
N ARG A 64 7.17 -1.70 16.04
CA ARG A 64 7.23 -2.48 17.28
C ARG A 64 8.10 -1.80 18.34
N THR A 65 9.22 -1.20 17.96
CA THR A 65 10.06 -0.43 18.85
C THR A 65 9.31 0.77 19.40
N CYS A 66 8.62 1.54 18.56
CA CYS A 66 7.79 2.65 18.99
C CYS A 66 6.67 2.18 19.94
N ALA A 67 5.96 1.12 19.59
CA ALA A 67 4.89 0.56 20.42
C ALA A 67 5.38 0.07 21.79
N SER A 68 6.61 -0.45 21.87
CA SER A 68 7.20 -0.94 23.13
C SER A 68 7.39 0.17 24.17
N THR A 69 7.37 1.42 23.76
CA THR A 69 7.42 2.59 24.65
C THR A 69 6.04 3.05 25.13
N LEU A 70 4.98 2.31 24.83
CA LEU A 70 3.59 2.66 25.06
C LEU A 70 3.12 3.90 24.28
N SER A 71 3.75 4.18 23.15
CA SER A 71 3.31 5.21 22.21
C SER A 71 1.95 4.84 21.58
N ASP A 72 1.20 5.87 21.18
CA ASP A 72 -0.07 5.67 20.50
C ASP A 72 0.10 5.05 19.09
N MET A 73 -0.99 4.49 18.57
CA MET A 73 -0.98 3.81 17.26
C MET A 73 -0.57 4.73 16.11
N HIS A 74 -1.02 5.99 16.10
CA HIS A 74 -0.68 6.93 15.04
C HIS A 74 0.82 7.21 14.99
N SER A 75 1.44 7.38 16.15
CA SER A 75 2.90 7.56 16.27
C SER A 75 3.66 6.33 15.77
N CYS A 76 3.19 5.11 16.10
CA CYS A 76 3.80 3.87 15.64
C CYS A 76 3.73 3.74 14.11
N ILE A 77 2.58 4.02 13.51
CA ILE A 77 2.39 3.95 12.05
C ILE A 77 3.18 5.05 11.35
N THR A 78 3.21 6.27 11.90
CA THR A 78 4.02 7.37 11.36
C THR A 78 5.50 7.02 11.31
N ALA A 79 6.03 6.42 12.37
CA ALA A 79 7.42 5.95 12.42
C ALA A 79 7.69 4.85 11.38
N ALA A 80 6.76 3.91 11.19
CA ALA A 80 6.86 2.87 10.17
C ALA A 80 6.85 3.44 8.75
N ILE A 81 5.98 4.42 8.48
CA ILE A 81 5.92 5.12 7.17
C ILE A 81 7.23 5.88 6.91
N GLY A 82 7.77 6.57 7.92
CA GLY A 82 9.06 7.24 7.80
C GLY A 82 10.20 6.27 7.46
N THR A 83 10.19 5.09 8.06
CA THR A 83 11.16 4.01 7.75
C THR A 83 10.96 3.47 6.33
N LEU A 84 9.70 3.27 5.92
CA LEU A 84 9.36 2.78 4.58
C LEU A 84 9.82 3.75 3.47
N ARG A 85 9.84 5.04 3.73
CA ARG A 85 10.30 6.06 2.77
C ARG A 85 11.78 5.91 2.37
N GLY A 86 12.58 5.22 3.17
CA GLY A 86 14.00 5.06 2.88
C GLY A 86 14.26 4.32 1.56
N PRO A 87 15.21 4.79 0.73
CA PRO A 87 15.48 4.20 -0.59
C PRO A 87 15.97 2.75 -0.52
N LEU A 88 16.59 2.35 0.58
CA LEU A 88 17.04 0.97 0.81
C LEU A 88 15.94 0.05 1.32
N HIS A 89 14.71 0.56 1.50
CA HIS A 89 13.56 -0.21 1.99
C HIS A 89 12.37 -0.07 1.04
N GLY A 90 11.56 0.99 1.13
CA GLY A 90 10.42 1.20 0.25
C GLY A 90 10.79 1.50 -1.20
N GLY A 91 11.96 2.04 -1.47
CA GLY A 91 12.48 2.27 -2.82
C GLY A 91 12.98 1.02 -3.55
N ALA A 92 13.04 -0.13 -2.89
CA ALA A 92 13.58 -1.36 -3.50
C ALA A 92 12.74 -1.85 -4.69
N ASN A 93 11.42 -1.68 -4.64
CA ASN A 93 10.53 -2.06 -5.75
C ASN A 93 10.71 -1.16 -6.98
N GLU A 94 10.90 0.14 -6.79
CA GLU A 94 11.19 1.08 -7.86
C GLU A 94 12.50 0.71 -8.56
N ALA A 95 13.55 0.46 -7.78
CA ALA A 95 14.85 0.04 -8.31
C ALA A 95 14.81 -1.33 -9.04
N ALA A 96 13.87 -2.20 -8.68
CA ALA A 96 13.70 -3.49 -9.34
C ALA A 96 12.94 -3.41 -10.68
N MET A 97 12.26 -2.29 -10.95
CA MET A 97 11.51 -2.05 -12.19
C MET A 97 12.35 -1.37 -13.29
N GLU A 98 13.51 -0.82 -12.96
CA GLU A 98 14.49 -0.24 -13.87
C GLU A 98 15.42 -1.32 -14.46
#